data_525d12ebefd199903ffd476e927efc7d
#
_entry.id   525d12ebefd199903ffd476e927efc7d
#
_cell.length_a   1.000
_cell.length_b   1.000
_cell.length_c   1.000
_cell.angle_alpha   90.00
_cell.angle_beta   90.00
_cell.angle_gamma   90.00
#
_symmetry.space_group_name_H-M   'P 1'
#
loop_
_entity.id
_entity.type
_entity.pdbx_description
1 polymer ?
#
loop_
_entity_poly.entity_id
_entity_poly.type
_entity_poly.pdbx_seq_one_letter_code
_entity_poly.pdbx_strand_id
1 'polypeptide(L)'
;NETLNIFVRDLFINEDAVILTIRNNRNKNQKSYSAYRKIPLHHLLKADELHAFKTYSQNRKRLLKEQGKSVAQPLFLKQSLEETHENEVNSLLKQLIQPVFGEHNFTYHSLRHSAFNHLYLILKKSTLSDAFTDYSPHEQLRIRYALLRNRNTQQTWYALSHFAGHLTPETTCSSYLHLMHLAISYQLNQMHSPL
;
A
#
# COMPACT_ATOMS: atom_id res chain seq x y z
N ASN A 1 -14.10 3.47 0.95
CA ASN A 1 -12.78 3.28 1.53
C ASN A 1 -12.43 1.80 1.60
N GLU A 2 -11.39 1.36 0.88
CA GLU A 2 -11.04 -0.06 0.78
C GLU A 2 -10.46 -0.59 2.09
N THR A 3 -9.65 0.22 2.78
CA THR A 3 -8.94 -0.16 4.01
C THR A 3 -9.89 -0.48 5.16
N LEU A 4 -10.92 0.31 5.37
CA LEU A 4 -11.91 0.10 6.44
C LEU A 4 -12.77 -1.15 6.21
N ASN A 5 -12.80 -1.64 4.98
CA ASN A 5 -13.55 -2.84 4.59
C ASN A 5 -12.68 -4.10 4.49
N ILE A 6 -11.45 -4.07 5.01
CA ILE A 6 -10.62 -5.26 5.19
C ILE A 6 -11.13 -6.02 6.42
N PHE A 7 -11.40 -7.30 6.26
CA PHE A 7 -11.82 -8.16 7.36
C PHE A 7 -10.65 -8.98 7.90
N VAL A 8 -10.71 -9.37 9.16
CA VAL A 8 -9.67 -10.22 9.79
C VAL A 8 -9.45 -11.52 9.00
N ARG A 9 -10.52 -12.11 8.45
CA ARG A 9 -10.45 -13.31 7.59
C ARG A 9 -9.74 -13.11 6.25
N ASP A 10 -9.50 -11.85 5.82
CA ASP A 10 -8.82 -11.52 4.57
C ASP A 10 -7.31 -11.50 4.72
N LEU A 11 -6.81 -11.70 5.95
CA LEU A 11 -5.41 -11.81 6.27
C LEU A 11 -4.98 -13.27 6.41
N PHE A 12 -3.98 -13.65 5.65
CA PHE A 12 -3.21 -14.87 5.85
C PHE A 12 -1.89 -14.49 6.52
N ILE A 13 -1.62 -15.04 7.69
CA ILE A 13 -0.41 -14.78 8.48
C ILE A 13 0.19 -16.12 8.90
N ASN A 14 1.45 -16.37 8.52
CA ASN A 14 2.29 -17.42 9.04
C ASN A 14 3.68 -16.86 9.40
N GLU A 15 4.66 -17.74 9.65
CA GLU A 15 6.02 -17.35 10.01
C GLU A 15 6.67 -16.49 8.91
N ASP A 16 6.56 -16.92 7.65
CA ASP A 16 7.28 -16.36 6.50
C ASP A 16 6.46 -15.34 5.71
N ALA A 17 5.14 -15.38 5.80
CA ALA A 17 4.28 -14.60 4.92
C ALA A 17 3.14 -13.88 5.64
N VAL A 18 2.88 -12.66 5.19
CA VAL A 18 1.66 -11.89 5.50
C VAL A 18 1.06 -11.44 4.18
N ILE A 19 -0.11 -11.99 3.86
CA ILE A 19 -0.81 -11.71 2.61
C ILE A 19 -2.19 -11.16 2.93
N LEU A 20 -2.48 -9.98 2.38
CA LEU A 20 -3.80 -9.37 2.43
C LEU A 20 -4.55 -9.69 1.13
N THR A 21 -5.75 -10.25 1.24
CA THR A 21 -6.64 -10.50 0.11
C THR A 21 -7.70 -9.40 0.02
N ILE A 22 -7.70 -8.64 -1.06
CA ILE A 22 -8.75 -7.67 -1.37
C ILE A 22 -9.85 -8.38 -2.18
N ARG A 23 -11.08 -8.38 -1.64
CA ARG A 23 -12.23 -9.06 -2.25
C ARG A 23 -13.55 -8.41 -1.84
N ASN A 24 -14.65 -8.83 -2.45
CA ASN A 24 -15.98 -8.45 -2.00
C ASN A 24 -16.25 -8.94 -0.57
N ASN A 25 -16.97 -8.14 0.17
CA ASN A 25 -17.52 -8.51 1.47
C ASN A 25 -18.89 -7.86 1.68
N ARG A 26 -19.52 -8.11 2.83
CA ARG A 26 -20.86 -7.60 3.14
C ARG A 26 -20.99 -6.08 3.11
N ASN A 27 -19.89 -5.37 3.36
CA ASN A 27 -19.90 -3.90 3.47
C ASN A 27 -19.51 -3.23 2.16
N LYS A 28 -18.89 -3.97 1.21
CA LYS A 28 -18.40 -3.39 -0.04
C LYS A 28 -18.29 -4.42 -1.16
N ASN A 29 -18.91 -4.08 -2.27
CA ASN A 29 -18.64 -4.73 -3.56
C ASN A 29 -17.52 -4.02 -4.29
N GLN A 30 -16.58 -4.79 -4.84
CA GLN A 30 -15.53 -4.23 -5.69
C GLN A 30 -16.14 -3.77 -7.02
N LYS A 31 -15.67 -2.61 -7.50
CA LYS A 31 -16.22 -1.99 -8.73
C LYS A 31 -15.87 -2.77 -10.00
N SER A 32 -14.81 -3.58 -9.97
CA SER A 32 -14.35 -4.36 -11.12
C SER A 32 -13.68 -5.66 -10.67
N TYR A 33 -13.56 -6.60 -11.59
CA TYR A 33 -12.84 -7.86 -11.35
C TYR A 33 -11.35 -7.61 -11.03
N SER A 34 -10.72 -6.60 -11.64
CA SER A 34 -9.33 -6.22 -11.39
C SER A 34 -9.06 -5.76 -9.95
N ALA A 35 -10.09 -5.37 -9.22
CA ALA A 35 -9.96 -5.00 -7.81
C ALA A 35 -9.69 -6.20 -6.89
N TYR A 36 -9.95 -7.44 -7.35
CA TYR A 36 -9.61 -8.66 -6.62
C TYR A 36 -8.11 -8.93 -6.72
N ARG A 37 -7.41 -8.85 -5.61
CA ARG A 37 -5.96 -9.02 -5.60
C ARG A 37 -5.41 -9.47 -4.25
N LYS A 38 -4.21 -10.04 -4.28
CA LYS A 38 -3.43 -10.38 -3.09
C LYS A 38 -2.25 -9.43 -2.96
N ILE A 39 -2.10 -8.85 -1.80
CA ILE A 39 -1.02 -7.90 -1.46
C ILE A 39 -0.05 -8.58 -0.51
N PRO A 40 1.22 -8.83 -0.92
CA PRO A 40 2.22 -9.49 -0.10
C PRO A 40 2.86 -8.49 0.88
N LEU A 41 2.19 -8.23 2.01
CA LEU A 41 2.62 -7.22 2.99
C LEU A 41 4.03 -7.49 3.55
N HIS A 42 4.42 -8.78 3.69
CA HIS A 42 5.75 -9.17 4.16
C HIS A 42 6.90 -8.74 3.23
N HIS A 43 6.60 -8.39 1.98
CA HIS A 43 7.57 -7.80 1.06
C HIS A 43 7.52 -6.27 1.01
N LEU A 44 6.40 -5.67 1.40
CA LEU A 44 6.17 -4.23 1.27
C LEU A 44 6.48 -3.47 2.57
N LEU A 45 6.22 -4.08 3.73
CA LEU A 45 6.46 -3.46 5.01
C LEU A 45 7.92 -3.67 5.47
N LYS A 46 8.45 -2.73 6.21
CA LYS A 46 9.70 -2.88 6.95
C LYS A 46 9.53 -3.90 8.08
N ALA A 47 10.62 -4.38 8.64
CA ALA A 47 10.59 -5.45 9.64
C ALA A 47 9.80 -5.06 10.91
N ASP A 48 10.00 -3.86 11.42
CA ASP A 48 9.30 -3.29 12.57
C ASP A 48 7.81 -3.04 12.29
N GLU A 49 7.48 -2.49 11.14
CA GLU A 49 6.11 -2.29 10.67
C GLU A 49 5.37 -3.63 10.51
N LEU A 50 6.04 -4.62 9.93
CA LEU A 50 5.50 -5.96 9.76
C LEU A 50 5.24 -6.64 11.10
N HIS A 51 6.17 -6.49 12.05
CA HIS A 51 6.01 -7.00 13.41
C HIS A 51 4.83 -6.33 14.12
N ALA A 52 4.74 -5.02 14.08
CA ALA A 52 3.63 -4.25 14.65
C ALA A 52 2.29 -4.67 14.03
N PHE A 53 2.24 -4.84 12.72
CA PHE A 53 1.04 -5.27 12.01
C PHE A 53 0.62 -6.70 12.38
N LYS A 54 1.57 -7.64 12.46
CA LYS A 54 1.32 -9.02 12.92
C LYS A 54 0.73 -9.02 14.34
N THR A 55 1.36 -8.29 15.26
CA THR A 55 0.92 -8.17 16.66
C THR A 55 -0.48 -7.58 16.76
N TYR A 56 -0.74 -6.47 16.05
CA TYR A 56 -2.07 -5.86 15.99
C TYR A 56 -3.14 -6.85 15.50
N SER A 57 -2.85 -7.53 14.40
CA SER A 57 -3.80 -8.47 13.78
C SER A 57 -4.09 -9.67 14.65
N GLN A 58 -3.08 -10.21 15.33
CA GLN A 58 -3.24 -11.31 16.29
C GLN A 58 -4.05 -10.89 17.51
N ASN A 59 -3.77 -9.72 18.08
CA ASN A 59 -4.53 -9.18 19.20
C ASN A 59 -6.00 -8.94 18.80
N ARG A 60 -6.25 -8.42 17.59
CA ARG A 60 -7.60 -8.25 17.07
C ARG A 60 -8.35 -9.58 16.96
N LYS A 61 -7.69 -10.60 16.42
CA LYS A 61 -8.27 -11.96 16.29
C LYS A 61 -8.58 -12.55 17.67
N ARG A 62 -7.69 -12.36 18.67
CA ARG A 62 -7.91 -12.81 20.04
C ARG A 62 -9.13 -12.13 20.67
N LEU A 63 -9.22 -10.81 20.61
CA LEU A 63 -10.35 -10.04 21.15
C LEU A 63 -11.70 -10.46 20.54
N LEU A 64 -11.74 -10.68 19.23
CA LEU A 64 -12.95 -11.18 18.57
C LEU A 64 -13.35 -12.57 19.10
N LYS A 65 -12.38 -13.46 19.29
CA LYS A 65 -12.62 -14.81 19.84
C LYS A 65 -13.12 -14.74 21.28
N GLU A 66 -12.52 -13.93 22.14
CA GLU A 66 -12.91 -13.73 23.53
C GLU A 66 -14.37 -13.21 23.65
N GLN A 67 -14.82 -12.42 22.69
CA GLN A 67 -16.19 -11.91 22.61
C GLN A 67 -17.16 -12.80 21.81
N GLY A 68 -16.75 -14.00 21.42
CA GLY A 68 -17.59 -14.90 20.62
C GLY A 68 -17.93 -14.38 19.22
N LYS A 69 -17.19 -13.37 18.71
CA LYS A 69 -17.43 -12.77 17.39
C LYS A 69 -16.63 -13.50 16.30
N SER A 70 -17.21 -13.56 15.11
CA SER A 70 -16.56 -14.15 13.93
C SER A 70 -15.38 -13.31 13.44
N VAL A 71 -14.38 -13.96 12.82
CA VAL A 71 -13.30 -13.30 12.05
C VAL A 71 -13.82 -12.57 10.78
N ALA A 72 -15.10 -12.72 10.45
CA ALA A 72 -15.78 -11.93 9.43
C ALA A 72 -16.22 -10.54 9.96
N GLN A 73 -15.34 -9.90 10.72
CA GLN A 73 -15.46 -8.52 11.20
C GLN A 73 -14.33 -7.67 10.61
N PRO A 74 -14.52 -6.34 10.45
CA PRO A 74 -13.47 -5.44 10.00
C PRO A 74 -12.21 -5.55 10.86
N LEU A 75 -11.05 -5.46 10.20
CA LEU A 75 -9.76 -5.49 10.89
C LEU A 75 -9.56 -4.23 11.74
N PHE A 76 -9.90 -3.07 11.17
CA PHE A 76 -9.73 -1.77 11.81
C PHE A 76 -11.03 -1.36 12.52
N LEU A 77 -11.19 -1.85 13.73
CA LEU A 77 -12.28 -1.49 14.64
C LEU A 77 -11.71 -0.70 15.80
N LYS A 78 -12.55 0.09 16.47
CA LYS A 78 -12.24 0.70 17.77
C LYS A 78 -11.96 -0.38 18.83
N GLN A 79 -11.42 0.00 19.97
CA GLN A 79 -11.24 -0.93 21.09
C GLN A 79 -12.58 -1.49 21.61
N SER A 80 -13.64 -0.69 21.52
CA SER A 80 -15.03 -1.10 21.80
C SER A 80 -15.60 -2.12 20.78
N LEU A 81 -14.85 -2.48 19.73
CA LEU A 81 -15.28 -3.26 18.57
C LEU A 81 -16.40 -2.61 17.75
N GLU A 82 -16.58 -1.31 17.87
CA GLU A 82 -17.39 -0.51 16.96
C GLU A 82 -16.66 -0.25 15.64
N GLU A 83 -17.42 -0.05 14.56
CA GLU A 83 -16.84 0.28 13.25
C GLU A 83 -16.17 1.66 13.30
N THR A 84 -15.01 1.75 12.66
CA THR A 84 -14.27 3.01 12.48
C THR A 84 -14.80 3.72 11.25
N HIS A 85 -15.13 4.99 11.36
CA HIS A 85 -15.63 5.78 10.24
C HIS A 85 -14.49 6.49 9.51
N GLU A 86 -14.68 6.78 8.23
CA GLU A 86 -13.68 7.42 7.38
C GLU A 86 -13.24 8.79 7.91
N ASN A 87 -14.18 9.57 8.47
CA ASN A 87 -13.89 10.87 9.06
C ASN A 87 -12.95 10.78 10.27
N GLU A 88 -13.06 9.72 11.07
CA GLU A 88 -12.18 9.49 12.21
C GLU A 88 -10.76 9.18 11.77
N VAL A 89 -10.60 8.34 10.74
CA VAL A 89 -9.29 8.04 10.16
C VAL A 89 -8.65 9.29 9.57
N ASN A 90 -9.43 10.09 8.83
CA ASN A 90 -8.93 11.34 8.26
C ASN A 90 -8.56 12.36 9.35
N SER A 91 -9.31 12.43 10.44
CA SER A 91 -8.99 13.30 11.60
C SER A 91 -7.69 12.88 12.28
N LEU A 92 -7.51 11.57 12.54
CA LEU A 92 -6.27 11.03 13.09
C LEU A 92 -5.08 11.29 12.16
N LEU A 93 -5.26 11.08 10.86
CA LEU A 93 -4.23 11.32 9.87
C LEU A 93 -3.80 12.79 9.86
N LYS A 94 -4.76 13.72 9.91
CA LYS A 94 -4.45 15.15 10.00
C LYS A 94 -3.63 15.47 11.26
N GLN A 95 -4.03 14.96 12.41
CA GLN A 95 -3.30 15.17 13.66
C GLN A 95 -1.86 14.66 13.62
N LEU A 96 -1.62 13.51 12.97
CA LEU A 96 -0.29 12.93 12.83
C LEU A 96 0.60 13.68 11.83
N ILE A 97 0.03 14.19 10.74
CA ILE A 97 0.78 14.77 9.64
C ILE A 97 0.95 16.29 9.79
N GLN A 98 0.00 16.98 10.40
CA GLN A 98 0.02 18.44 10.58
C GLN A 98 1.30 18.99 11.23
N PRO A 99 1.90 18.34 12.26
CA PRO A 99 3.17 18.82 12.84
C PRO A 99 4.34 18.85 11.84
N VAL A 100 4.31 18.00 10.81
CA VAL A 100 5.38 17.86 9.81
C VAL A 100 5.13 18.76 8.60
N PHE A 101 3.90 18.87 8.13
CA PHE A 101 3.55 19.51 6.86
C PHE A 101 2.72 20.81 7.02
N GLY A 102 2.44 21.25 8.25
CA GLY A 102 1.63 22.44 8.49
C GLY A 102 0.15 22.25 8.13
N GLU A 103 -0.52 23.34 7.75
CA GLU A 103 -1.96 23.36 7.47
C GLU A 103 -2.36 22.80 6.08
N HIS A 104 -1.51 22.04 5.43
CA HIS A 104 -1.85 21.44 4.14
C HIS A 104 -2.99 20.41 4.27
N ASN A 105 -3.87 20.41 3.29
CA ASN A 105 -5.01 19.48 3.24
C ASN A 105 -4.57 18.07 2.82
N PHE A 106 -3.95 17.34 3.74
CA PHE A 106 -3.64 15.93 3.53
C PHE A 106 -4.86 15.06 3.79
N THR A 107 -5.06 14.11 2.91
CA THR A 107 -6.11 13.10 3.02
C THR A 107 -5.50 11.70 2.92
N TYR A 108 -6.27 10.69 3.27
CA TYR A 108 -5.90 9.30 3.02
C TYR A 108 -5.55 9.05 1.53
N HIS A 109 -6.19 9.79 0.63
CA HIS A 109 -5.90 9.71 -0.80
C HIS A 109 -4.49 10.23 -1.15
N SER A 110 -4.02 11.25 -0.45
CA SER A 110 -2.64 11.77 -0.61
C SER A 110 -1.59 10.72 -0.25
N LEU A 111 -1.80 9.92 0.81
CA LEU A 111 -0.92 8.79 1.13
C LEU A 111 -0.90 7.74 0.03
N ARG A 112 -2.05 7.47 -0.59
CA ARG A 112 -2.12 6.56 -1.72
C ARG A 112 -1.30 7.07 -2.90
N HIS A 113 -1.40 8.36 -3.24
CA HIS A 113 -0.56 8.97 -4.29
C HIS A 113 0.94 8.83 -3.97
N SER A 114 1.34 9.14 -2.75
CA SER A 114 2.73 8.99 -2.30
C SER A 114 3.23 7.56 -2.47
N ALA A 115 2.48 6.59 -1.97
CA ALA A 115 2.83 5.17 -2.07
C ALA A 115 3.03 4.70 -3.52
N PHE A 116 2.15 5.14 -4.45
CA PHE A 116 2.31 4.78 -5.87
C PHE A 116 3.52 5.44 -6.52
N ASN A 117 3.83 6.69 -6.19
CA ASN A 117 5.03 7.35 -6.67
C ASN A 117 6.31 6.64 -6.16
N HIS A 118 6.36 6.29 -4.87
CA HIS A 118 7.48 5.54 -4.31
C HIS A 118 7.64 4.17 -4.98
N LEU A 119 6.55 3.42 -5.11
CA LEU A 119 6.59 2.13 -5.81
C LEU A 119 7.05 2.27 -7.26
N TYR A 120 6.60 3.30 -7.97
CA TYR A 120 7.04 3.58 -9.34
C TYR A 120 8.56 3.77 -9.41
N LEU A 121 9.13 4.61 -8.54
CA LEU A 121 10.58 4.85 -8.49
C LEU A 121 11.35 3.56 -8.20
N ILE A 122 10.90 2.78 -7.23
CA ILE A 122 11.50 1.49 -6.87
C ILE A 122 11.44 0.51 -8.04
N LEU A 123 10.28 0.35 -8.68
CA LEU A 123 10.10 -0.61 -9.78
C LEU A 123 10.90 -0.23 -11.02
N LYS A 124 11.10 1.07 -11.27
CA LYS A 124 11.91 1.59 -12.38
C LYS A 124 13.42 1.59 -12.09
N LYS A 125 13.87 1.18 -10.91
CA LYS A 125 15.29 1.32 -10.48
C LYS A 125 15.80 2.75 -10.59
N SER A 126 14.94 3.71 -10.35
CA SER A 126 15.37 5.10 -10.38
C SER A 126 16.31 5.36 -9.21
N THR A 127 17.43 6.03 -9.45
CA THR A 127 18.32 6.51 -8.39
C THR A 127 17.64 7.52 -7.48
N LEU A 128 16.54 8.13 -7.95
CA LEU A 128 15.68 8.97 -7.12
C LEU A 128 14.96 8.18 -6.02
N SER A 129 14.85 6.84 -6.13
CA SER A 129 14.23 6.04 -5.07
C SER A 129 14.93 6.20 -3.73
N ASP A 130 16.24 6.34 -3.71
CA ASP A 130 17.04 6.53 -2.48
C ASP A 130 16.80 7.90 -1.83
N ALA A 131 16.44 8.92 -2.62
CA ALA A 131 16.14 10.26 -2.13
C ALA A 131 14.68 10.42 -1.67
N PHE A 132 13.75 9.67 -2.29
CA PHE A 132 12.31 9.82 -2.04
C PHE A 132 11.70 8.71 -1.19
N THR A 133 12.45 7.64 -0.91
CA THR A 133 11.97 6.54 -0.07
C THR A 133 13.01 6.23 1.00
N ASP A 134 12.55 5.72 2.12
CA ASP A 134 13.40 5.27 3.22
C ASP A 134 13.62 3.75 3.21
N TYR A 135 13.36 3.10 2.06
CA TYR A 135 13.70 1.69 1.84
C TYR A 135 15.16 1.53 1.46
N SER A 136 15.87 0.66 2.16
CA SER A 136 17.22 0.26 1.79
C SER A 136 17.25 -0.40 0.40
N PRO A 137 18.43 -0.44 -0.29
CA PRO A 137 18.54 -1.11 -1.58
C PRO A 137 18.10 -2.59 -1.56
N HIS A 138 18.32 -3.29 -0.45
CA HIS A 138 17.86 -4.67 -0.28
C HIS A 138 16.33 -4.77 -0.18
N GLU A 139 15.68 -3.87 0.54
CA GLU A 139 14.22 -3.81 0.62
C GLU A 139 13.60 -3.43 -0.72
N GLN A 140 14.18 -2.47 -1.44
CA GLN A 140 13.75 -2.12 -2.79
C GLN A 140 13.85 -3.31 -3.74
N LEU A 141 14.93 -4.11 -3.66
CA LEU A 141 15.08 -5.32 -4.45
C LEU A 141 13.98 -6.35 -4.11
N ARG A 142 13.71 -6.56 -2.83
CA ARG A 142 12.64 -7.44 -2.33
C ARG A 142 11.27 -7.03 -2.86
N ILE A 143 10.93 -5.73 -2.81
CA ILE A 143 9.67 -5.17 -3.33
C ILE A 143 9.58 -5.42 -4.83
N ARG A 144 10.64 -5.15 -5.57
CA ARG A 144 10.69 -5.39 -7.03
C ARG A 144 10.45 -6.84 -7.37
N TYR A 145 11.14 -7.76 -6.72
CA TYR A 145 10.99 -9.18 -6.94
C TYR A 145 9.55 -9.64 -6.68
N ALA A 146 8.95 -9.17 -5.59
CA ALA A 146 7.58 -9.52 -5.22
C ALA A 146 6.54 -9.03 -6.24
N LEU A 147 6.70 -7.83 -6.78
CA LEU A 147 5.72 -7.22 -7.67
C LEU A 147 5.97 -7.54 -9.15
N LEU A 148 7.22 -7.66 -9.58
CA LEU A 148 7.57 -7.94 -10.98
C LEU A 148 7.78 -9.42 -11.29
N ARG A 149 7.96 -10.29 -10.29
CA ARG A 149 8.21 -11.73 -10.48
C ARG A 149 9.31 -12.02 -11.52
N ASN A 150 10.45 -11.36 -11.40
CA ASN A 150 11.57 -11.44 -12.36
C ASN A 150 11.25 -10.98 -13.81
N ARG A 151 10.18 -10.25 -14.01
CA ARG A 151 9.82 -9.75 -15.35
C ARG A 151 10.52 -8.41 -15.64
N ASN A 152 10.73 -8.14 -16.93
CA ASN A 152 11.45 -6.94 -17.40
C ASN A 152 10.64 -5.63 -17.20
N THR A 153 11.26 -4.50 -17.49
CA THR A 153 10.73 -3.14 -17.21
C THR A 153 9.41 -2.80 -17.89
N GLN A 154 9.03 -3.45 -18.99
CA GLN A 154 7.75 -3.22 -19.67
C GLN A 154 6.54 -3.57 -18.79
N GLN A 155 6.74 -4.45 -17.82
CA GLN A 155 5.66 -4.91 -16.93
C GLN A 155 5.46 -4.04 -15.68
N THR A 156 6.32 -3.03 -15.45
CA THR A 156 6.19 -2.12 -14.31
C THR A 156 4.81 -1.46 -14.26
N TRP A 157 4.31 -1.02 -15.40
CA TRP A 157 3.00 -0.37 -15.51
C TRP A 157 1.84 -1.30 -15.15
N TYR A 158 1.90 -2.52 -15.65
CA TYR A 158 0.90 -3.54 -15.32
C TYR A 158 0.99 -3.99 -13.87
N ALA A 159 2.21 -4.10 -13.31
CA ALA A 159 2.39 -4.42 -11.90
C ALA A 159 1.78 -3.35 -10.98
N LEU A 160 2.02 -2.07 -11.28
CA LEU A 160 1.42 -0.95 -10.56
C LEU A 160 -0.10 -0.92 -10.68
N SER A 161 -0.64 -1.12 -11.89
CA SER A 161 -2.08 -1.14 -12.12
C SER A 161 -2.75 -2.29 -11.38
N HIS A 162 -2.17 -3.47 -11.44
CA HIS A 162 -2.66 -4.63 -10.72
C HIS A 162 -2.62 -4.40 -9.20
N PHE A 163 -1.53 -3.83 -8.69
CA PHE A 163 -1.41 -3.46 -7.28
C PHE A 163 -2.46 -2.41 -6.88
N ALA A 164 -2.76 -1.45 -7.77
CA ALA A 164 -3.80 -0.45 -7.56
C ALA A 164 -5.22 -1.03 -7.61
N GLY A 165 -5.41 -2.18 -8.26
CA GLY A 165 -6.72 -2.74 -8.58
C GLY A 165 -7.36 -2.06 -9.79
N HIS A 166 -6.55 -1.50 -10.70
CA HIS A 166 -7.02 -0.90 -11.95
C HIS A 166 -6.91 -1.89 -13.11
N LEU A 167 -7.81 -1.73 -14.08
CA LEU A 167 -7.85 -2.59 -15.26
C LEU A 167 -6.67 -2.28 -16.20
N THR A 168 -6.33 -1.00 -16.33
CA THR A 168 -5.32 -0.53 -17.29
C THR A 168 -4.27 0.37 -16.63
N PRO A 169 -3.05 0.41 -17.19
CA PRO A 169 -2.00 1.32 -16.75
C PRO A 169 -2.37 2.80 -16.84
N GLU A 170 -3.14 3.21 -17.85
CA GLU A 170 -3.53 4.62 -18.08
C GLU A 170 -4.20 5.21 -16.85
N THR A 171 -5.13 4.46 -16.23
CA THR A 171 -5.81 4.91 -15.01
C THR A 171 -4.83 5.12 -13.86
N THR A 172 -3.82 4.27 -13.73
CA THR A 172 -2.81 4.41 -12.68
C THR A 172 -1.88 5.59 -12.96
N CYS A 173 -1.43 5.73 -14.20
CA CYS A 173 -0.53 6.81 -14.61
C CYS A 173 -1.18 8.19 -14.44
N SER A 174 -2.39 8.36 -14.97
CA SER A 174 -3.10 9.65 -14.92
C SER A 174 -3.53 10.05 -13.52
N SER A 175 -3.90 9.07 -12.68
CA SER A 175 -4.47 9.35 -11.37
C SER A 175 -3.45 9.42 -10.23
N TYR A 176 -2.29 8.76 -10.34
CA TYR A 176 -1.40 8.56 -9.19
C TYR A 176 0.06 8.92 -9.41
N LEU A 177 0.56 8.97 -10.66
CA LEU A 177 1.99 9.14 -10.90
C LEU A 177 2.37 10.60 -11.21
N HIS A 178 2.53 11.39 -10.16
CA HIS A 178 2.91 12.80 -10.27
C HIS A 178 4.43 13.02 -10.42
N LEU A 179 5.26 12.07 -9.94
CA LEU A 179 6.73 12.17 -10.03
C LEU A 179 7.29 11.54 -11.32
N MET A 180 6.44 11.06 -12.22
CA MET A 180 6.89 10.41 -13.46
C MET A 180 7.77 11.31 -14.32
N HIS A 181 7.40 12.58 -14.47
CA HIS A 181 8.16 13.57 -15.25
C HIS A 181 9.56 13.81 -14.68
N LEU A 182 9.70 13.86 -13.33
CA LEU A 182 11.00 14.00 -12.67
C LEU A 182 11.89 12.78 -12.92
N ALA A 183 11.34 11.59 -12.80
CA ALA A 183 12.09 10.37 -13.05
C ALA A 183 12.54 10.26 -14.52
N ILE A 184 11.71 10.63 -15.48
CA ILE A 184 12.05 10.66 -16.90
C ILE A 184 13.14 11.73 -17.17
N SER A 185 12.95 12.96 -16.69
CA SER A 185 13.92 14.04 -16.87
C SER A 185 15.28 13.67 -16.26
N TYR A 186 15.28 13.05 -15.08
CA TYR A 186 16.52 12.58 -14.46
C TYR A 186 17.23 11.52 -15.31
N GLN A 187 16.51 10.54 -15.83
CA GLN A 187 17.07 9.51 -16.71
C GLN A 187 17.66 10.11 -18.01
N LEU A 188 16.95 11.04 -18.64
CA LEU A 188 17.42 11.72 -19.85
C LEU A 188 18.71 12.52 -19.58
N ASN A 189 18.79 13.23 -18.45
CA ASN A 189 19.98 13.98 -18.08
C ASN A 189 21.18 13.07 -17.85
N GLN A 190 20.98 11.89 -17.25
CA GLN A 190 22.05 10.89 -17.08
C GLN A 190 22.57 10.34 -18.43
N MET A 191 21.69 10.22 -19.43
CA MET A 191 22.09 9.75 -20.77
C MET A 191 22.85 10.82 -21.56
N HIS A 192 22.70 12.10 -21.22
CA HIS A 192 23.32 13.23 -21.94
C HIS A 192 24.54 13.82 -21.19
N SER A 193 24.87 13.31 -20.00
CA SER A 193 26.11 13.71 -19.33
C SER A 193 27.30 13.12 -20.08
N PRO A 194 28.20 13.92 -20.64
CA PRO A 194 29.43 13.41 -21.27
C PRO A 194 30.28 12.72 -20.21
N LEU A 195 30.90 11.60 -20.58
CA LEU A 195 31.89 10.87 -19.81
C LEU A 195 33.12 11.72 -19.51
#